data_e050c87f3ceab4d138a7c5c0fb2591f4
#
_entry.id   e050c87f3ceab4d138a7c5c0fb2591f4
#
_cell.length_a   1.000
_cell.length_b   1.000
_cell.length_c   1.000
_cell.angle_alpha   90.00
_cell.angle_beta   90.00
_cell.angle_gamma   90.00
#
_symmetry.space_group_name_H-M   'P 1'
#
loop_
_entity.id
_entity.type
_entity.pdbx_description
1 polymer ?
#
loop_
_entity_poly.entity_id
_entity_poly.type
_entity_poly.pdbx_seq_one_letter_code
_entity_poly.pdbx_strand_id
1 'polypeptide(L)'
;MKVRKLMMSAALMAVLQLAAQKESQVRLFPDQAKQSIPKEIYGQFAEHLGTCIYGGLWVGENSAIPNTDGYRNDVLQALKDLKIPVLRWPGGCFADEYHWMDGIGPKENRPRMVNNNWGGTVEDNSFGTHEFLNLCELLECEPYVSMNVGSGTVQETAQWVEYMTAEDGPMAKLRKQNGREKPWRVKYIGVGNESWGCGGNMRPEYYADLYRRYQTYCRNYDGNRLFKIASGSGEYDLHWTETMMKQARNQMDGLSLHYYTVAGWSGSKGSATDFTPEDYYWTMGKCLDIENCIKEHSAVMDKYDPKKRVALMVDEWGTWWDEEPGTIRGHLYQQNTMRDAFVAALSLNVFHKYTDRIK
;
A
#
# COMPACT_ATOMS: atom_id res chain seq x y z
N MET A 1 62.82 12.58 -15.58
CA MET A 1 62.61 12.71 -14.12
C MET A 1 61.24 13.25 -13.75
N LYS A 2 60.66 14.24 -14.41
CA LYS A 2 59.34 14.82 -14.03
C LYS A 2 58.15 13.83 -14.22
N VAL A 3 58.12 13.03 -15.29
CA VAL A 3 57.00 12.08 -15.57
C VAL A 3 56.93 10.93 -14.55
N ARG A 4 58.10 10.41 -14.11
CA ARG A 4 58.16 9.36 -13.08
C ARG A 4 57.63 9.83 -11.71
N LYS A 5 57.89 11.12 -11.35
CA LYS A 5 57.37 11.69 -10.10
C LYS A 5 55.83 11.89 -10.16
N LEU A 6 55.30 12.26 -11.34
CA LEU A 6 53.83 12.42 -11.51
C LEU A 6 53.09 11.08 -11.42
N MET A 7 53.66 10.02 -12.01
CA MET A 7 53.05 8.66 -11.92
C MET A 7 53.11 8.08 -10.49
N MET A 8 54.20 8.33 -9.74
CA MET A 8 54.28 7.91 -8.34
C MET A 8 53.30 8.67 -7.44
N SER A 9 53.04 9.96 -7.69
CA SER A 9 52.07 10.74 -6.92
C SER A 9 50.63 10.31 -7.23
N ALA A 10 50.32 10.00 -8.50
CA ALA A 10 48.98 9.46 -8.88
C ALA A 10 48.75 8.06 -8.33
N ALA A 11 49.76 7.19 -8.32
CA ALA A 11 49.65 5.86 -7.71
C ALA A 11 49.50 5.94 -6.19
N LEU A 12 50.17 6.89 -5.52
CA LEU A 12 50.03 7.09 -4.07
C LEU A 12 48.64 7.61 -3.69
N MET A 13 48.04 8.52 -4.49
CA MET A 13 46.68 8.99 -4.28
C MET A 13 45.65 7.90 -4.54
N ALA A 14 45.82 7.04 -5.53
CA ALA A 14 44.96 5.91 -5.78
C ALA A 14 45.03 4.86 -4.65
N VAL A 15 46.20 4.64 -4.06
CA VAL A 15 46.35 3.72 -2.90
C VAL A 15 45.74 4.34 -1.64
N LEU A 16 45.80 5.65 -1.46
CA LEU A 16 45.16 6.33 -0.34
C LEU A 16 43.61 6.35 -0.46
N GLN A 17 43.09 6.38 -1.67
CA GLN A 17 41.62 6.24 -1.88
C GLN A 17 41.12 4.80 -1.62
N LEU A 18 41.93 3.78 -1.90
CA LEU A 18 41.62 2.39 -1.57
C LEU A 18 41.69 2.07 -0.05
N ALA A 19 42.51 2.83 0.70
CA ALA A 19 42.63 2.69 2.15
C ALA A 19 41.49 3.34 2.95
N ALA A 20 40.57 4.04 2.30
CA ALA A 20 39.48 4.78 2.93
C ALA A 20 38.15 3.96 2.97
N GLN A 21 38.09 2.74 2.43
CA GLN A 21 36.95 1.87 2.66
C GLN A 21 37.00 1.33 4.09
N LYS A 22 36.23 1.98 4.99
CA LYS A 22 35.99 1.43 6.32
C LYS A 22 35.25 0.10 6.13
N GLU A 23 35.87 -0.99 6.54
CA GLU A 23 35.16 -2.27 6.64
C GLU A 23 33.95 -2.10 7.56
N SER A 24 32.77 -2.39 7.04
CA SER A 24 31.57 -2.47 7.84
C SER A 24 31.40 -3.93 8.33
N GLN A 25 31.27 -4.11 9.63
CA GLN A 25 31.03 -5.42 10.22
C GLN A 25 29.57 -5.56 10.60
N VAL A 26 28.90 -6.60 10.11
CA VAL A 26 27.57 -7.00 10.53
C VAL A 26 27.69 -8.25 11.41
N ARG A 27 27.15 -8.18 12.63
CA ARG A 27 27.10 -9.32 13.57
C ARG A 27 25.67 -9.80 13.71
N LEU A 28 25.43 -11.06 13.44
CA LEU A 28 24.13 -11.72 13.61
C LEU A 28 24.16 -12.54 14.91
N PHE A 29 23.09 -12.43 15.70
CA PHE A 29 22.88 -13.16 16.95
C PHE A 29 21.55 -13.94 16.88
N PRO A 30 21.48 -15.07 16.13
CA PRO A 30 20.25 -15.82 15.91
C PRO A 30 19.64 -16.37 17.20
N ASP A 31 20.47 -16.68 18.20
CA ASP A 31 20.09 -17.14 19.53
C ASP A 31 19.39 -16.07 20.38
N GLN A 32 19.50 -14.80 19.99
CA GLN A 32 18.85 -13.67 20.66
C GLN A 32 17.52 -13.27 19.98
N ALA A 33 17.12 -13.95 18.92
CA ALA A 33 15.86 -13.68 18.24
C ALA A 33 14.67 -13.93 19.18
N LYS A 34 13.84 -12.90 19.40
CA LYS A 34 12.70 -12.96 20.34
C LYS A 34 11.34 -12.96 19.65
N GLN A 35 11.29 -12.58 18.38
CA GLN A 35 10.05 -12.36 17.64
C GLN A 35 10.20 -12.87 16.20
N SER A 36 9.07 -13.27 15.61
CA SER A 36 8.98 -13.51 14.17
C SER A 36 8.49 -12.25 13.47
N ILE A 37 9.08 -11.94 12.33
CA ILE A 37 8.62 -10.85 11.48
C ILE A 37 7.45 -11.37 10.65
N PRO A 38 6.24 -10.79 10.77
CA PRO A 38 5.13 -11.14 9.90
C PRO A 38 5.48 -10.83 8.45
N LYS A 39 5.19 -11.76 7.54
CA LYS A 39 5.49 -11.57 6.12
C LYS A 39 4.71 -10.40 5.51
N GLU A 40 3.55 -10.10 6.06
CA GLU A 40 2.65 -9.03 5.63
C GLU A 40 3.32 -7.65 5.60
N ILE A 41 4.34 -7.42 6.43
CA ILE A 41 5.16 -6.19 6.45
C ILE A 41 5.77 -5.88 5.07
N TYR A 42 6.00 -6.90 4.25
CA TYR A 42 6.54 -6.77 2.89
C TYR A 42 5.45 -6.67 1.81
N GLY A 43 4.21 -6.42 2.20
CA GLY A 43 3.10 -6.18 1.29
C GLY A 43 3.36 -4.99 0.37
N GLN A 44 2.65 -4.97 -0.76
CA GLN A 44 2.73 -3.91 -1.74
C GLN A 44 1.36 -3.26 -1.94
N PHE A 45 1.38 -2.06 -2.49
CA PHE A 45 0.19 -1.26 -2.73
C PHE A 45 0.09 -0.87 -4.21
N ALA A 46 -1.07 -1.08 -4.78
CA ALA A 46 -1.41 -0.68 -6.14
C ALA A 46 -2.69 0.16 -6.13
N GLU A 47 -2.64 1.32 -6.75
CA GLU A 47 -3.75 2.24 -6.88
C GLU A 47 -3.99 2.63 -8.34
N HIS A 48 -5.23 2.93 -8.70
CA HIS A 48 -5.56 3.60 -9.96
C HIS A 48 -5.03 5.05 -9.93
N LEU A 49 -3.71 5.17 -10.01
CA LEU A 49 -2.94 6.40 -9.94
C LEU A 49 -1.86 6.39 -11.00
N GLY A 50 -1.87 7.39 -11.87
CA GLY A 50 -0.88 7.52 -12.93
C GLY A 50 -0.79 6.25 -13.79
N THR A 51 0.39 5.71 -13.91
CA THR A 51 0.66 4.47 -14.67
C THR A 51 0.82 3.23 -13.77
N CYS A 52 0.37 3.27 -12.52
CA CYS A 52 0.51 2.11 -11.64
C CYS A 52 -0.30 0.91 -12.17
N ILE A 53 -1.56 1.13 -12.54
CA ILE A 53 -2.40 0.08 -13.13
C ILE A 53 -2.25 0.04 -14.65
N TYR A 54 -2.79 1.03 -15.36
CA TYR A 54 -2.79 1.06 -16.83
C TYR A 54 -1.42 1.47 -17.37
N GLY A 55 -0.81 0.57 -18.17
CA GLY A 55 0.56 0.73 -18.67
C GLY A 55 1.66 0.24 -17.70
N GLY A 56 1.31 0.05 -16.44
CA GLY A 56 2.16 -0.55 -15.41
C GLY A 56 1.84 -2.03 -15.19
N LEU A 57 0.95 -2.34 -14.26
CA LEU A 57 0.51 -3.72 -14.01
C LEU A 57 -0.25 -4.32 -15.19
N TRP A 58 -1.10 -3.53 -15.83
CA TRP A 58 -2.06 -3.94 -16.84
C TRP A 58 -1.85 -3.22 -18.16
N VAL A 59 -1.71 -3.97 -19.24
CA VAL A 59 -1.61 -3.43 -20.61
C VAL A 59 -2.69 -3.98 -21.54
N GLY A 60 -3.51 -4.92 -21.05
CA GLY A 60 -4.51 -5.60 -21.85
C GLY A 60 -3.95 -6.76 -22.67
N GLU A 61 -4.79 -7.77 -22.91
CA GLU A 61 -4.41 -9.02 -23.58
C GLU A 61 -3.92 -8.82 -25.02
N ASN A 62 -4.47 -7.83 -25.72
CA ASN A 62 -4.15 -7.52 -27.13
C ASN A 62 -3.02 -6.49 -27.29
N SER A 63 -2.32 -6.13 -26.22
CA SER A 63 -1.22 -5.18 -26.27
C SER A 63 -0.02 -5.72 -27.04
N ALA A 64 0.69 -4.84 -27.76
CA ALA A 64 1.99 -5.16 -28.34
C ALA A 64 3.11 -5.28 -27.28
N ILE A 65 2.88 -4.75 -26.07
CA ILE A 65 3.80 -4.91 -24.94
C ILE A 65 3.72 -6.37 -24.47
N PRO A 66 4.87 -7.07 -24.25
CA PRO A 66 4.87 -8.44 -23.77
C PRO A 66 4.06 -8.59 -22.49
N ASN A 67 3.05 -9.47 -22.52
CA ASN A 67 2.14 -9.67 -21.42
C ASN A 67 1.71 -11.14 -21.27
N THR A 68 1.22 -11.49 -20.10
CA THR A 68 0.55 -12.75 -19.77
C THR A 68 -0.86 -12.40 -19.35
N ASP A 69 -1.85 -12.77 -20.15
CA ASP A 69 -3.27 -12.49 -19.89
C ASP A 69 -3.56 -11.00 -19.60
N GLY A 70 -2.83 -10.09 -20.25
CA GLY A 70 -2.93 -8.65 -20.08
C GLY A 70 -2.02 -8.05 -19.00
N TYR A 71 -1.39 -8.86 -18.13
CA TYR A 71 -0.41 -8.40 -17.15
C TYR A 71 0.95 -8.22 -17.78
N ARG A 72 1.55 -7.08 -17.61
CA ARG A 72 2.85 -6.74 -18.18
C ARG A 72 3.95 -7.64 -17.61
N ASN A 73 4.66 -8.37 -18.48
CA ASN A 73 5.55 -9.46 -18.07
C ASN A 73 6.73 -9.03 -17.21
N ASP A 74 7.35 -7.89 -17.51
CA ASP A 74 8.48 -7.38 -16.71
C ASP A 74 8.06 -7.00 -15.29
N VAL A 75 6.89 -6.38 -15.12
CA VAL A 75 6.33 -6.03 -13.82
C VAL A 75 5.89 -7.28 -13.06
N LEU A 76 5.19 -8.21 -13.74
CA LEU A 76 4.77 -9.49 -13.15
C LEU A 76 5.98 -10.28 -12.64
N GLN A 77 7.07 -10.33 -13.42
CA GLN A 77 8.28 -11.04 -13.02
C GLN A 77 8.97 -10.36 -11.83
N ALA A 78 9.06 -9.03 -11.83
CA ALA A 78 9.64 -8.28 -10.71
C ALA A 78 8.87 -8.53 -9.39
N LEU A 79 7.53 -8.54 -9.44
CA LEU A 79 6.70 -8.84 -8.26
C LEU A 79 6.85 -10.30 -7.79
N LYS A 80 7.00 -11.24 -8.72
CA LYS A 80 7.31 -12.66 -8.39
C LYS A 80 8.68 -12.81 -7.72
N ASP A 81 9.69 -12.12 -8.23
CA ASP A 81 11.04 -12.17 -7.68
C ASP A 81 11.09 -11.57 -6.26
N LEU A 82 10.31 -10.52 -6.00
CA LEU A 82 10.11 -9.94 -4.67
C LEU A 82 9.35 -10.86 -3.73
N LYS A 83 8.60 -11.85 -4.24
CA LYS A 83 7.75 -12.76 -3.45
C LYS A 83 6.80 -11.99 -2.54
N ILE A 84 6.13 -11.00 -3.10
CA ILE A 84 5.22 -10.15 -2.33
C ILE A 84 4.16 -10.98 -1.60
N PRO A 85 3.94 -10.78 -0.31
CA PRO A 85 2.98 -11.61 0.45
C PRO A 85 1.54 -11.10 0.39
N VAL A 86 1.36 -9.82 0.13
CA VAL A 86 0.06 -9.12 0.09
C VAL A 86 0.12 -8.05 -0.99
N LEU A 87 -0.97 -7.90 -1.75
CA LEU A 87 -1.17 -6.78 -2.67
C LEU A 87 -2.48 -6.08 -2.32
N ARG A 88 -2.41 -4.76 -2.03
CA ARG A 88 -3.55 -3.91 -1.74
C ARG A 88 -4.02 -3.19 -3.00
N TRP A 89 -5.35 -3.13 -3.24
CA TRP A 89 -6.03 -2.52 -4.38
C TRP A 89 -7.50 -2.21 -4.02
N PRO A 90 -8.25 -1.31 -4.68
CA PRO A 90 -7.96 -0.50 -5.88
C PRO A 90 -7.27 0.82 -5.58
N GLY A 91 -7.03 1.14 -4.34
CA GLY A 91 -6.44 2.40 -3.94
C GLY A 91 -6.41 2.53 -2.43
N GLY A 92 -5.92 3.61 -2.09
CA GLY A 92 -5.98 4.91 -1.53
C GLY A 92 -7.28 5.66 -1.81
N CYS A 93 -7.14 6.94 -2.09
CA CYS A 93 -8.29 7.82 -2.33
C CYS A 93 -9.22 7.31 -3.43
N PHE A 94 -8.68 6.68 -4.46
CA PHE A 94 -9.49 6.11 -5.54
C PHE A 94 -10.51 5.07 -5.04
N ALA A 95 -10.20 4.32 -4.00
CA ALA A 95 -11.08 3.27 -3.48
C ALA A 95 -12.46 3.80 -3.04
N ASP A 96 -12.51 5.02 -2.50
CA ASP A 96 -13.74 5.62 -1.98
C ASP A 96 -14.62 6.32 -3.05
N GLU A 97 -14.17 6.27 -4.32
CA GLU A 97 -14.98 6.62 -5.51
C GLU A 97 -15.21 5.40 -6.44
N TYR A 98 -14.58 4.26 -6.19
CA TYR A 98 -14.65 3.09 -7.04
C TYR A 98 -15.89 2.24 -6.77
N HIS A 99 -16.71 2.06 -7.81
CA HIS A 99 -17.86 1.17 -7.80
C HIS A 99 -17.50 -0.16 -8.47
N TRP A 100 -17.32 -1.20 -7.67
CA TRP A 100 -16.76 -2.48 -8.12
C TRP A 100 -17.55 -3.18 -9.23
N MET A 101 -18.86 -2.94 -9.32
CA MET A 101 -19.69 -3.49 -10.39
C MET A 101 -19.30 -2.95 -11.76
N ASP A 102 -18.73 -1.76 -11.83
CA ASP A 102 -18.23 -1.17 -13.07
C ASP A 102 -16.99 -1.90 -13.60
N GLY A 103 -16.27 -2.61 -12.75
CA GLY A 103 -15.06 -3.38 -13.08
C GLY A 103 -15.29 -4.88 -13.28
N ILE A 104 -16.53 -5.34 -13.56
CA ILE A 104 -16.84 -6.76 -13.80
C ILE A 104 -17.60 -6.96 -15.10
N GLY A 105 -17.71 -8.23 -15.54
CA GLY A 105 -18.35 -8.57 -16.81
C GLY A 105 -17.47 -8.28 -18.03
N PRO A 106 -18.05 -8.36 -19.26
CA PRO A 106 -17.33 -8.11 -20.49
C PRO A 106 -16.72 -6.70 -20.52
N LYS A 107 -15.43 -6.61 -20.83
CA LYS A 107 -14.67 -5.35 -20.74
C LYS A 107 -15.23 -4.24 -21.64
N GLU A 108 -15.74 -4.60 -22.81
CA GLU A 108 -16.36 -3.68 -23.77
C GLU A 108 -17.66 -3.02 -23.25
N ASN A 109 -18.28 -3.60 -22.24
CA ASN A 109 -19.52 -3.11 -21.64
C ASN A 109 -19.29 -2.38 -20.31
N ARG A 110 -18.05 -2.37 -19.81
CA ARG A 110 -17.75 -1.69 -18.54
C ARG A 110 -17.85 -0.18 -18.71
N PRO A 111 -18.55 0.54 -17.80
CA PRO A 111 -18.65 1.98 -17.87
C PRO A 111 -17.28 2.61 -17.63
N ARG A 112 -17.09 3.80 -18.19
CA ARG A 112 -15.92 4.63 -17.92
C ARG A 112 -16.22 5.60 -16.79
N MET A 113 -15.20 5.91 -16.00
CA MET A 113 -15.28 6.92 -14.96
C MET A 113 -14.13 7.92 -15.06
N VAL A 114 -14.33 9.11 -14.51
CA VAL A 114 -13.25 10.09 -14.35
C VAL A 114 -12.58 9.83 -13.00
N ASN A 115 -11.27 9.66 -13.01
CA ASN A 115 -10.47 9.59 -11.80
C ASN A 115 -10.24 11.01 -11.26
N ASN A 116 -11.13 11.48 -10.39
CA ASN A 116 -11.08 12.84 -9.87
C ASN A 116 -9.92 13.05 -8.89
N ASN A 117 -9.46 12.00 -8.24
CA ASN A 117 -8.35 12.07 -7.30
C ASN A 117 -7.00 12.23 -8.03
N TRP A 118 -6.83 11.51 -9.15
CA TRP A 118 -5.52 11.40 -9.80
C TRP A 118 -5.56 11.81 -11.27
N GLY A 119 -5.23 13.06 -11.54
CA GLY A 119 -5.01 13.58 -12.90
C GLY A 119 -6.24 13.87 -13.73
N GLY A 120 -7.45 13.61 -13.25
CA GLY A 120 -8.70 13.80 -14.01
C GLY A 120 -8.78 12.90 -15.25
N THR A 121 -8.08 11.79 -15.26
CA THR A 121 -8.03 10.86 -16.39
C THR A 121 -9.25 9.95 -16.44
N VAL A 122 -9.55 9.42 -17.63
CA VAL A 122 -10.67 8.51 -17.81
C VAL A 122 -10.19 7.07 -17.59
N GLU A 123 -10.70 6.43 -16.56
CA GLU A 123 -10.54 5.00 -16.30
C GLU A 123 -11.52 4.22 -17.17
N ASP A 124 -11.06 3.16 -17.85
CA ASP A 124 -11.91 2.33 -18.69
C ASP A 124 -12.44 1.08 -17.98
N ASN A 125 -12.05 0.89 -16.73
CA ASN A 125 -12.40 -0.25 -15.88
C ASN A 125 -12.02 -1.63 -16.49
N SER A 126 -11.08 -1.68 -17.44
CA SER A 126 -10.59 -2.93 -18.01
C SER A 126 -9.77 -3.77 -17.01
N PHE A 127 -9.30 -3.14 -15.93
CA PHE A 127 -8.72 -3.80 -14.77
C PHE A 127 -9.66 -3.65 -13.58
N GLY A 128 -10.29 -4.74 -13.17
CA GLY A 128 -11.26 -4.77 -12.08
C GLY A 128 -11.08 -5.98 -11.17
N THR A 129 -12.16 -6.43 -10.56
CA THR A 129 -12.13 -7.52 -9.55
C THR A 129 -11.47 -8.80 -10.07
N HIS A 130 -11.83 -9.25 -11.28
CA HIS A 130 -11.27 -10.48 -11.84
C HIS A 130 -9.79 -10.33 -12.13
N GLU A 131 -9.41 -9.25 -12.78
CA GLU A 131 -8.03 -8.98 -13.15
C GLU A 131 -7.15 -8.85 -11.89
N PHE A 132 -7.62 -8.16 -10.86
CA PHE A 132 -6.86 -8.03 -9.61
C PHE A 132 -6.69 -9.36 -8.87
N LEU A 133 -7.78 -10.10 -8.67
CA LEU A 133 -7.73 -11.35 -7.89
C LEU A 133 -6.98 -12.47 -8.63
N ASN A 134 -7.08 -12.51 -9.97
CA ASN A 134 -6.28 -13.42 -10.78
C ASN A 134 -4.79 -13.06 -10.75
N LEU A 135 -4.44 -11.75 -10.73
CA LEU A 135 -3.06 -11.32 -10.51
C LEU A 135 -2.53 -11.82 -9.15
N CYS A 136 -3.32 -11.72 -8.09
CA CYS A 136 -2.93 -12.24 -6.78
C CYS A 136 -2.69 -13.76 -6.80
N GLU A 137 -3.52 -14.53 -7.54
CA GLU A 137 -3.29 -15.97 -7.73
C GLU A 137 -1.98 -16.25 -8.50
N LEU A 138 -1.68 -15.49 -9.57
CA LEU A 138 -0.43 -15.61 -10.34
C LEU A 138 0.81 -15.26 -9.52
N LEU A 139 0.68 -14.36 -8.56
CA LEU A 139 1.74 -13.91 -7.65
C LEU A 139 1.83 -14.76 -6.39
N GLU A 140 0.87 -15.67 -6.16
CA GLU A 140 0.75 -16.45 -4.92
C GLU A 140 0.70 -15.56 -3.66
N CYS A 141 0.09 -14.37 -3.77
CA CYS A 141 -0.05 -13.42 -2.67
C CYS A 141 -1.49 -13.29 -2.18
N GLU A 142 -1.66 -12.81 -0.95
CA GLU A 142 -2.99 -12.54 -0.38
C GLU A 142 -3.52 -11.22 -0.95
N PRO A 143 -4.77 -11.17 -1.44
CA PRO A 143 -5.39 -9.91 -1.79
C PRO A 143 -5.79 -9.11 -0.55
N TYR A 144 -5.58 -7.79 -0.61
CA TYR A 144 -6.13 -6.82 0.32
C TYR A 144 -7.02 -5.85 -0.48
N VAL A 145 -8.33 -5.97 -0.31
CA VAL A 145 -9.32 -5.20 -1.08
C VAL A 145 -9.82 -4.04 -0.25
N SER A 146 -9.63 -2.81 -0.74
CA SER A 146 -10.14 -1.59 -0.10
C SER A 146 -11.58 -1.32 -0.56
N MET A 147 -12.51 -1.24 0.39
CA MET A 147 -13.94 -1.05 0.16
C MET A 147 -14.29 0.43 0.13
N ASN A 148 -15.23 0.79 -0.76
CA ASN A 148 -15.74 2.14 -0.89
C ASN A 148 -16.70 2.49 0.26
N VAL A 149 -16.26 3.31 1.21
CA VAL A 149 -17.07 3.84 2.31
C VAL A 149 -17.44 5.32 2.06
N GLY A 150 -16.73 5.97 1.15
CA GLY A 150 -16.94 7.38 0.78
C GLY A 150 -18.23 7.58 0.00
N SER A 151 -18.26 7.14 -1.25
CA SER A 151 -19.43 7.28 -2.14
C SER A 151 -20.29 6.00 -2.24
N GLY A 152 -19.76 4.85 -1.80
CA GLY A 152 -20.43 3.55 -1.88
C GLY A 152 -21.48 3.33 -0.80
N THR A 153 -22.12 2.16 -0.87
CA THR A 153 -23.16 1.75 0.08
C THR A 153 -22.78 0.46 0.83
N VAL A 154 -23.39 0.25 1.99
CA VAL A 154 -23.24 -1.01 2.75
C VAL A 154 -23.66 -2.22 1.91
N GLN A 155 -24.73 -2.08 1.09
CA GLN A 155 -25.19 -3.13 0.21
C GLN A 155 -24.13 -3.49 -0.84
N GLU A 156 -23.56 -2.49 -1.48
CA GLU A 156 -22.52 -2.66 -2.49
C GLU A 156 -21.29 -3.39 -1.93
N THR A 157 -20.83 -2.98 -0.75
CA THR A 157 -19.72 -3.65 -0.05
C THR A 157 -20.07 -5.11 0.30
N ALA A 158 -21.26 -5.37 0.85
CA ALA A 158 -21.71 -6.71 1.19
C ALA A 158 -21.80 -7.62 -0.05
N GLN A 159 -22.30 -7.08 -1.15
CA GLN A 159 -22.41 -7.80 -2.43
C GLN A 159 -21.02 -8.09 -3.03
N TRP A 160 -20.05 -7.17 -2.87
CA TRP A 160 -18.70 -7.41 -3.35
C TRP A 160 -18.02 -8.55 -2.60
N VAL A 161 -18.15 -8.59 -1.27
CA VAL A 161 -17.64 -9.69 -0.45
C VAL A 161 -18.30 -11.02 -0.86
N GLU A 162 -19.63 -11.06 -1.05
CA GLU A 162 -20.34 -12.25 -1.53
C GLU A 162 -19.85 -12.67 -2.93
N TYR A 163 -19.71 -11.71 -3.85
CA TYR A 163 -19.21 -11.95 -5.21
C TYR A 163 -17.85 -12.64 -5.23
N MET A 164 -16.94 -12.14 -4.40
CA MET A 164 -15.56 -12.66 -4.36
C MET A 164 -15.47 -14.02 -3.67
N THR A 165 -16.24 -14.25 -2.59
CA THR A 165 -15.91 -15.31 -1.62
C THR A 165 -17.00 -16.37 -1.39
N ALA A 166 -18.24 -16.16 -1.84
CA ALA A 166 -19.31 -17.13 -1.65
C ALA A 166 -19.32 -18.21 -2.74
N GLU A 167 -19.60 -19.45 -2.37
CA GLU A 167 -19.77 -20.57 -3.31
C GLU A 167 -21.13 -20.53 -4.01
N ASP A 168 -22.16 -20.04 -3.32
CA ASP A 168 -23.53 -19.95 -3.83
C ASP A 168 -24.18 -18.61 -3.45
N GLY A 169 -25.31 -18.31 -4.06
CA GLY A 169 -26.05 -17.07 -3.88
C GLY A 169 -26.07 -16.18 -5.12
N PRO A 170 -26.80 -15.05 -5.05
CA PRO A 170 -26.96 -14.16 -6.22
C PRO A 170 -25.66 -13.64 -6.80
N MET A 171 -24.74 -13.20 -5.93
CA MET A 171 -23.46 -12.66 -6.38
C MET A 171 -22.49 -13.76 -6.85
N ALA A 172 -22.51 -14.94 -6.23
CA ALA A 172 -21.78 -16.10 -6.74
C ALA A 172 -22.27 -16.51 -8.13
N LYS A 173 -23.59 -16.47 -8.37
CA LYS A 173 -24.17 -16.73 -9.70
C LYS A 173 -23.69 -15.68 -10.72
N LEU A 174 -23.67 -14.41 -10.35
CA LEU A 174 -23.15 -13.34 -11.21
C LEU A 174 -21.66 -13.53 -11.53
N ARG A 175 -20.84 -13.92 -10.54
CA ARG A 175 -19.42 -14.26 -10.76
C ARG A 175 -19.27 -15.38 -11.79
N LYS A 176 -20.07 -16.44 -11.68
CA LYS A 176 -20.06 -17.58 -12.62
C LYS A 176 -20.45 -17.11 -14.03
N GLN A 177 -21.47 -16.28 -14.15
CA GLN A 177 -21.84 -15.67 -15.43
C GLN A 177 -20.71 -14.83 -16.04
N ASN A 178 -19.89 -14.20 -15.22
CA ASN A 178 -18.72 -13.43 -15.62
C ASN A 178 -17.47 -14.31 -15.82
N GLY A 179 -17.62 -15.63 -15.92
CA GLY A 179 -16.55 -16.56 -16.31
C GLY A 179 -15.72 -17.15 -15.17
N ARG A 180 -16.05 -16.86 -13.90
CA ARG A 180 -15.33 -17.44 -12.75
C ARG A 180 -16.23 -18.35 -11.93
N GLU A 181 -16.02 -19.67 -12.08
CA GLU A 181 -16.82 -20.68 -11.39
C GLU A 181 -16.58 -20.70 -9.87
N LYS A 182 -15.32 -20.82 -9.47
CA LYS A 182 -14.94 -20.93 -8.06
C LYS A 182 -14.72 -19.54 -7.42
N PRO A 183 -15.08 -19.37 -6.13
CA PRO A 183 -14.71 -18.17 -5.40
C PRO A 183 -13.19 -18.01 -5.29
N TRP A 184 -12.76 -16.78 -5.09
CA TRP A 184 -11.40 -16.52 -4.65
C TRP A 184 -11.31 -16.61 -3.13
N ARG A 185 -10.09 -16.73 -2.65
CA ARG A 185 -9.79 -16.58 -1.25
C ARG A 185 -9.34 -15.14 -1.00
N VAL A 186 -10.13 -14.39 -0.26
CA VAL A 186 -9.83 -13.00 0.12
C VAL A 186 -9.65 -12.94 1.62
N LYS A 187 -8.43 -12.61 2.06
CA LYS A 187 -8.13 -12.54 3.49
C LYS A 187 -8.34 -11.15 4.05
N TYR A 188 -7.82 -10.12 3.41
CA TYR A 188 -7.83 -8.76 3.93
C TYR A 188 -8.85 -7.89 3.22
N ILE A 189 -9.64 -7.16 4.02
CA ILE A 189 -10.50 -6.07 3.53
C ILE A 189 -10.25 -4.82 4.35
N GLY A 190 -10.03 -3.69 3.66
CA GLY A 190 -10.04 -2.35 4.24
C GLY A 190 -11.44 -1.76 4.13
N VAL A 191 -12.01 -1.34 5.23
CA VAL A 191 -13.33 -0.71 5.26
C VAL A 191 -13.16 0.79 5.22
N GLY A 192 -13.04 1.36 4.01
CA GLY A 192 -12.68 2.75 3.76
C GLY A 192 -11.17 2.99 3.71
N ASN A 193 -10.79 4.15 3.20
CA ASN A 193 -9.44 4.67 3.12
C ASN A 193 -9.42 6.14 3.49
N GLU A 194 -8.47 6.58 4.33
CA GLU A 194 -8.28 7.99 4.71
C GLU A 194 -9.60 8.74 4.91
N SER A 195 -10.51 8.12 5.66
CA SER A 195 -11.89 8.63 5.80
C SER A 195 -11.97 10.00 6.47
N TRP A 196 -10.87 10.43 7.12
CA TRP A 196 -10.66 11.79 7.63
C TRP A 196 -10.36 12.83 6.53
N GLY A 197 -9.93 12.37 5.37
CA GLY A 197 -9.53 13.19 4.21
C GLY A 197 -10.32 12.82 2.95
N CYS A 198 -9.59 12.36 1.91
CA CYS A 198 -10.17 12.04 0.61
C CYS A 198 -11.26 10.96 0.66
N GLY A 199 -11.23 10.07 1.64
CA GLY A 199 -12.27 9.05 1.84
C GLY A 199 -13.56 9.54 2.47
N GLY A 200 -13.80 10.86 2.54
CA GLY A 200 -15.12 11.39 2.93
C GLY A 200 -15.12 12.54 3.92
N ASN A 201 -13.95 13.06 4.34
CA ASN A 201 -13.83 14.21 5.26
C ASN A 201 -14.60 14.01 6.57
N MET A 202 -14.56 12.81 7.11
CA MET A 202 -15.35 12.39 8.26
C MET A 202 -14.68 12.75 9.59
N ARG A 203 -15.52 12.96 10.61
CA ARG A 203 -15.04 12.97 12.00
C ARG A 203 -14.86 11.52 12.47
N PRO A 204 -13.93 11.25 13.41
CA PRO A 204 -13.64 9.88 13.85
C PRO A 204 -14.86 9.16 14.43
N GLU A 205 -15.76 9.86 15.14
CA GLU A 205 -16.97 9.27 15.71
C GLU A 205 -17.96 8.81 14.61
N TYR A 206 -18.12 9.64 13.57
CA TYR A 206 -18.99 9.30 12.45
C TYR A 206 -18.43 8.11 11.66
N TYR A 207 -17.13 8.10 11.40
CA TYR A 207 -16.49 6.98 10.73
C TYR A 207 -16.59 5.70 11.60
N ALA A 208 -16.38 5.79 12.90
CA ALA A 208 -16.51 4.64 13.79
C ALA A 208 -17.91 4.00 13.71
N ASP A 209 -18.98 4.80 13.63
CA ASP A 209 -20.34 4.30 13.44
C ASP A 209 -20.55 3.70 12.05
N LEU A 210 -20.03 4.34 11.00
CA LEU A 210 -20.04 3.79 9.64
C LEU A 210 -19.29 2.47 9.57
N TYR A 211 -18.06 2.41 10.08
CA TYR A 211 -17.26 1.20 10.11
C TYR A 211 -18.02 0.04 10.77
N ARG A 212 -18.60 0.27 11.95
CA ARG A 212 -19.40 -0.75 12.67
C ARG A 212 -20.56 -1.25 11.81
N ARG A 213 -21.20 -0.37 11.06
CA ARG A 213 -22.29 -0.72 10.16
C ARG A 213 -21.78 -1.52 8.96
N TYR A 214 -20.76 -1.06 8.24
CA TYR A 214 -20.21 -1.71 7.05
C TYR A 214 -19.66 -3.10 7.38
N GLN A 215 -18.78 -3.21 8.38
CA GLN A 215 -18.13 -4.46 8.75
C GLN A 215 -19.14 -5.54 9.21
N THR A 216 -20.32 -5.14 9.73
CA THR A 216 -21.38 -6.07 10.13
C THR A 216 -21.91 -6.88 8.94
N TYR A 217 -21.95 -6.28 7.76
CA TYR A 217 -22.45 -6.91 6.55
C TYR A 217 -21.33 -7.55 5.69
N CYS A 218 -20.08 -7.29 5.99
CA CYS A 218 -18.95 -8.04 5.43
C CYS A 218 -18.87 -9.40 6.12
N ARG A 219 -19.57 -10.39 5.58
CA ARG A 219 -19.72 -11.72 6.19
C ARG A 219 -18.61 -12.67 5.73
N ASN A 220 -18.29 -13.63 6.57
CA ASN A 220 -17.46 -14.76 6.17
C ASN A 220 -18.32 -15.79 5.42
N TYR A 221 -17.95 -16.11 4.20
CA TYR A 221 -18.62 -17.11 3.37
C TYR A 221 -17.75 -18.36 3.25
N ASP A 222 -18.35 -19.52 3.31
CA ASP A 222 -17.78 -20.83 2.92
C ASP A 222 -16.34 -21.08 3.45
N GLY A 223 -16.14 -20.74 4.73
CA GLY A 223 -14.83 -20.90 5.41
C GLY A 223 -13.81 -19.82 5.07
N ASN A 224 -14.14 -18.84 4.21
CA ASN A 224 -13.30 -17.68 3.97
C ASN A 224 -13.43 -16.68 5.12
N ARG A 225 -12.45 -16.65 6.03
CA ARG A 225 -12.42 -15.70 7.14
C ARG A 225 -11.76 -14.40 6.70
N LEU A 226 -12.49 -13.31 6.80
CA LEU A 226 -12.00 -11.95 6.56
C LEU A 226 -11.21 -11.43 7.76
N PHE A 227 -10.10 -10.78 7.48
CA PHE A 227 -9.37 -9.90 8.40
C PHE A 227 -9.79 -8.46 8.07
N LYS A 228 -10.55 -7.84 8.97
CA LYS A 228 -11.20 -6.54 8.75
C LYS A 228 -10.34 -5.42 9.29
N ILE A 229 -9.94 -4.51 8.40
CA ILE A 229 -9.08 -3.38 8.69
C ILE A 229 -9.92 -2.11 8.64
N ALA A 230 -9.93 -1.35 9.73
CA ALA A 230 -10.56 -0.05 9.76
C ALA A 230 -9.61 1.01 9.21
N SER A 231 -10.15 2.02 8.49
CA SER A 231 -9.39 3.23 8.15
C SER A 231 -8.90 3.90 9.42
N GLY A 232 -7.60 4.01 9.54
CA GLY A 232 -6.94 4.64 10.68
C GLY A 232 -6.51 6.07 10.38
N SER A 233 -5.66 6.61 11.23
CA SER A 233 -5.26 8.00 11.12
C SER A 233 -4.14 8.20 10.09
N GLY A 234 -4.00 9.46 9.64
CA GLY A 234 -2.77 9.95 9.04
C GLY A 234 -1.85 10.50 10.12
N GLU A 235 -0.56 10.14 10.03
CA GLU A 235 0.49 10.64 10.92
C GLU A 235 0.09 10.60 12.42
N TYR A 236 0.05 11.74 13.11
CA TYR A 236 -0.11 11.86 14.57
C TYR A 236 -1.53 12.16 15.04
N ASP A 237 -2.59 11.88 14.27
CA ASP A 237 -3.95 12.02 14.80
C ASP A 237 -4.31 10.89 15.77
N LEU A 238 -3.82 11.01 16.99
CA LEU A 238 -4.08 10.07 18.07
C LEU A 238 -5.54 10.06 18.53
N HIS A 239 -6.28 11.14 18.29
CA HIS A 239 -7.71 11.22 18.61
C HIS A 239 -8.53 10.27 17.74
N TRP A 240 -8.17 10.16 16.44
CA TRP A 240 -8.77 9.17 15.56
C TRP A 240 -8.57 7.74 16.08
N THR A 241 -7.32 7.39 16.37
CA THR A 241 -6.98 6.06 16.90
C THR A 241 -7.70 5.77 18.21
N GLU A 242 -7.72 6.74 19.16
CA GLU A 242 -8.41 6.56 20.44
C GLU A 242 -9.90 6.32 20.25
N THR A 243 -10.56 7.08 19.37
CA THR A 243 -11.98 6.95 19.06
C THR A 243 -12.31 5.59 18.47
N MET A 244 -11.54 5.13 17.48
CA MET A 244 -11.69 3.82 16.89
C MET A 244 -11.53 2.69 17.90
N MET A 245 -10.50 2.78 18.75
CA MET A 245 -10.26 1.78 19.81
C MET A 245 -11.35 1.76 20.86
N LYS A 246 -11.93 2.89 21.21
CA LYS A 246 -13.06 2.98 22.15
C LYS A 246 -14.33 2.37 21.55
N GLN A 247 -14.65 2.70 20.31
CA GLN A 247 -15.98 2.45 19.75
C GLN A 247 -16.07 1.17 18.92
N ALA A 248 -14.97 0.71 18.29
CA ALA A 248 -15.01 -0.34 17.29
C ALA A 248 -14.01 -1.49 17.48
N ARG A 249 -13.09 -1.45 18.47
CA ARG A 249 -12.01 -2.44 18.61
C ARG A 249 -12.42 -3.92 18.60
N ASN A 250 -13.65 -4.20 19.06
CA ASN A 250 -14.15 -5.59 19.10
C ASN A 250 -14.68 -6.09 17.74
N GLN A 251 -14.76 -5.22 16.75
CA GLN A 251 -15.28 -5.49 15.40
C GLN A 251 -14.23 -5.36 14.31
N MET A 252 -12.96 -5.04 14.68
CA MET A 252 -11.84 -4.95 13.74
C MET A 252 -10.70 -5.87 14.15
N ASP A 253 -9.99 -6.38 13.16
CA ASP A 253 -8.76 -7.15 13.33
C ASP A 253 -7.52 -6.27 13.16
N GLY A 254 -7.62 -5.16 12.42
CA GLY A 254 -6.56 -4.18 12.21
C GLY A 254 -7.09 -2.75 12.16
N LEU A 255 -6.20 -1.82 12.46
CA LEU A 255 -6.38 -0.39 12.29
C LEU A 255 -5.26 0.14 11.41
N SER A 256 -5.61 0.81 10.31
CA SER A 256 -4.64 1.39 9.36
C SER A 256 -3.86 2.55 9.99
N LEU A 257 -2.67 2.79 9.49
CA LEU A 257 -1.86 3.98 9.79
C LEU A 257 -1.11 4.38 8.53
N HIS A 258 -1.24 5.65 8.14
CA HIS A 258 -0.51 6.22 7.02
C HIS A 258 0.57 7.18 7.51
N TYR A 259 1.78 7.06 6.96
CA TYR A 259 2.89 7.94 7.28
C TYR A 259 3.77 8.16 6.05
N TYR A 260 3.84 9.39 5.58
CA TYR A 260 4.72 9.76 4.47
C TYR A 260 5.95 10.52 4.92
N THR A 261 7.09 10.17 4.33
CA THR A 261 8.34 10.93 4.44
C THR A 261 8.28 12.07 3.44
N VAL A 262 7.69 13.17 3.87
CA VAL A 262 7.39 14.36 3.04
C VAL A 262 7.78 15.64 3.78
N ALA A 263 8.22 16.65 3.05
CA ALA A 263 8.62 17.95 3.64
C ALA A 263 7.43 18.71 4.24
N GLY A 264 6.24 18.51 3.69
CA GLY A 264 4.99 19.10 4.14
C GLY A 264 3.90 18.89 3.10
N TRP A 265 2.66 19.13 3.51
CA TRP A 265 1.49 18.94 2.65
C TRP A 265 1.11 20.20 1.86
N SER A 266 1.74 21.34 2.16
CA SER A 266 1.59 22.61 1.43
C SER A 266 2.92 23.05 0.84
N GLY A 267 2.88 23.60 -0.39
CA GLY A 267 4.08 24.04 -1.11
C GLY A 267 4.85 22.89 -1.80
N SER A 268 6.10 23.18 -2.16
CA SER A 268 6.99 22.19 -2.79
C SER A 268 7.40 21.10 -1.78
N LYS A 269 7.40 19.86 -2.27
CA LYS A 269 7.88 18.68 -1.53
C LYS A 269 9.35 18.38 -1.80
N GLY A 270 9.97 19.14 -2.70
CA GLY A 270 11.34 18.92 -3.17
C GLY A 270 11.43 17.99 -4.37
N SER A 271 12.55 18.07 -5.09
CA SER A 271 12.79 17.24 -6.26
C SER A 271 13.07 15.78 -5.89
N ALA A 272 12.58 14.87 -6.70
CA ALA A 272 12.89 13.46 -6.58
C ALA A 272 14.35 13.15 -6.88
N THR A 273 14.98 13.89 -7.81
CA THR A 273 16.30 13.58 -8.37
C THR A 273 17.37 14.65 -8.11
N ASP A 274 16.97 15.93 -7.97
CA ASP A 274 17.87 17.06 -7.73
C ASP A 274 17.75 17.51 -6.27
N PHE A 275 18.61 16.98 -5.42
CA PHE A 275 18.61 17.24 -3.97
C PHE A 275 20.03 17.36 -3.42
N THR A 276 20.17 18.17 -2.38
CA THR A 276 21.44 18.41 -1.68
C THR A 276 21.74 17.28 -0.65
N PRO A 277 22.97 17.19 -0.14
CA PRO A 277 23.27 16.31 1.01
C PRO A 277 22.40 16.62 2.23
N GLU A 278 22.05 17.90 2.46
CA GLU A 278 21.20 18.33 3.56
C GLU A 278 19.79 17.78 3.40
N ASP A 279 19.20 17.84 2.19
CA ASP A 279 17.89 17.26 1.87
C ASP A 279 17.90 15.74 2.08
N TYR A 280 19.00 15.08 1.69
CA TYR A 280 19.16 13.64 1.91
C TYR A 280 19.12 13.29 3.40
N TYR A 281 19.93 13.95 4.24
CA TYR A 281 19.97 13.66 5.67
C TYR A 281 18.68 14.07 6.38
N TRP A 282 18.05 15.15 5.96
CA TRP A 282 16.73 15.53 6.44
C TRP A 282 15.70 14.42 6.17
N THR A 283 15.70 13.89 4.93
CA THR A 283 14.80 12.80 4.54
C THR A 283 15.00 11.56 5.42
N MET A 284 16.26 11.19 5.71
CA MET A 284 16.56 10.05 6.60
C MET A 284 16.04 10.31 8.03
N GLY A 285 16.21 11.53 8.54
CA GLY A 285 15.69 11.94 9.86
C GLY A 285 14.17 11.89 9.91
N LYS A 286 13.48 12.45 8.90
CA LYS A 286 12.00 12.42 8.81
C LYS A 286 11.48 10.99 8.67
N CYS A 287 12.15 10.15 7.90
CA CYS A 287 11.81 8.75 7.76
C CYS A 287 11.82 8.01 9.11
N LEU A 288 12.86 8.24 9.92
CA LEU A 288 12.99 7.59 11.24
C LEU A 288 11.95 8.07 12.26
N ASP A 289 11.32 9.21 12.05
CA ASP A 289 10.23 9.71 12.90
C ASP A 289 8.98 8.82 12.87
N ILE A 290 8.82 7.97 11.86
CA ILE A 290 7.78 6.93 11.83
C ILE A 290 7.83 6.03 13.07
N GLU A 291 9.01 5.85 13.68
CA GLU A 291 9.14 5.09 14.93
C GLU A 291 8.39 5.75 16.10
N ASN A 292 8.43 7.07 16.20
CA ASN A 292 7.70 7.81 17.23
C ASN A 292 6.19 7.74 16.96
N CYS A 293 5.78 7.91 15.72
CA CYS A 293 4.38 7.77 15.31
C CYS A 293 3.82 6.39 15.71
N ILE A 294 4.52 5.31 15.38
CA ILE A 294 4.13 3.94 15.76
C ILE A 294 4.05 3.77 17.27
N LYS A 295 4.99 4.30 18.03
CA LYS A 295 4.99 4.23 19.51
C LYS A 295 3.77 4.92 20.11
N GLU A 296 3.46 6.12 19.65
CA GLU A 296 2.34 6.91 20.17
C GLU A 296 0.99 6.24 19.86
N HIS A 297 0.77 5.79 18.61
CA HIS A 297 -0.43 5.03 18.28
C HIS A 297 -0.53 3.72 19.04
N SER A 298 0.57 2.97 19.16
CA SER A 298 0.60 1.73 19.94
C SER A 298 0.27 1.97 21.41
N ALA A 299 0.78 3.05 22.00
CA ALA A 299 0.48 3.40 23.38
C ALA A 299 -1.01 3.73 23.60
N VAL A 300 -1.64 4.41 22.64
CA VAL A 300 -3.09 4.63 22.67
C VAL A 300 -3.84 3.30 22.53
N MET A 301 -3.45 2.45 21.57
CA MET A 301 -4.09 1.15 21.37
C MET A 301 -3.96 0.24 22.60
N ASP A 302 -2.81 0.23 23.27
CA ASP A 302 -2.54 -0.63 24.44
C ASP A 302 -3.46 -0.30 25.63
N LYS A 303 -3.95 0.94 25.77
CA LYS A 303 -4.93 1.32 26.79
C LYS A 303 -6.25 0.54 26.64
N TYR A 304 -6.66 0.23 25.39
CA TYR A 304 -7.95 -0.40 25.09
C TYR A 304 -7.82 -1.88 24.71
N ASP A 305 -6.63 -2.29 24.24
CA ASP A 305 -6.31 -3.65 23.81
C ASP A 305 -4.90 -4.07 24.28
N PRO A 306 -4.73 -4.27 25.61
CA PRO A 306 -3.43 -4.66 26.17
C PRO A 306 -2.96 -6.05 25.72
N LYS A 307 -3.85 -6.85 25.13
CA LYS A 307 -3.51 -8.16 24.54
C LYS A 307 -3.07 -8.06 23.08
N LYS A 308 -3.02 -6.87 22.52
CA LYS A 308 -2.57 -6.60 21.14
C LYS A 308 -3.27 -7.44 20.08
N ARG A 309 -4.60 -7.62 20.22
CA ARG A 309 -5.41 -8.39 19.26
C ARG A 309 -5.68 -7.62 17.98
N VAL A 310 -5.79 -6.29 18.07
CA VAL A 310 -5.95 -5.40 16.92
C VAL A 310 -4.55 -5.06 16.40
N ALA A 311 -4.25 -5.44 15.18
CA ALA A 311 -2.98 -5.08 14.55
C ALA A 311 -2.95 -3.60 14.15
N LEU A 312 -1.77 -2.99 14.14
CA LEU A 312 -1.51 -1.71 13.49
C LEU A 312 -1.00 -2.02 12.08
N MET A 313 -1.77 -1.64 11.07
CA MET A 313 -1.48 -1.88 9.66
C MET A 313 -0.89 -0.60 9.07
N VAL A 314 0.43 -0.56 8.86
CA VAL A 314 1.07 0.56 8.18
C VAL A 314 0.98 0.30 6.68
N ASP A 315 -0.19 0.57 6.11
CA ASP A 315 -0.57 0.16 4.76
C ASP A 315 -0.44 1.27 3.69
N GLU A 316 -0.01 2.48 4.12
CA GLU A 316 0.55 3.50 3.25
C GLU A 316 1.74 4.19 3.90
N TRP A 317 2.89 4.16 3.24
CA TRP A 317 4.12 4.81 3.68
C TRP A 317 5.10 4.97 2.52
N GLY A 318 6.10 5.82 2.68
CA GLY A 318 7.14 6.03 1.68
C GLY A 318 7.49 7.51 1.51
N THR A 319 8.13 7.82 0.40
CA THR A 319 8.50 9.20 0.02
C THR A 319 7.44 9.80 -0.88
N TRP A 320 7.31 11.12 -0.79
CA TRP A 320 6.46 11.90 -1.70
C TRP A 320 7.19 13.18 -2.11
N TRP A 321 7.51 13.28 -3.40
CA TRP A 321 8.22 14.40 -4.01
C TRP A 321 7.32 15.20 -4.93
N ASP A 322 7.81 16.34 -5.40
CA ASP A 322 7.17 17.06 -6.50
C ASP A 322 7.17 16.18 -7.75
N GLU A 323 6.13 16.29 -8.55
CA GLU A 323 6.03 15.58 -9.83
C GLU A 323 7.13 16.01 -10.80
N GLU A 324 7.65 15.06 -11.57
CA GLU A 324 8.66 15.35 -12.57
C GLU A 324 8.13 16.31 -13.65
N PRO A 325 8.90 17.34 -14.00
CA PRO A 325 8.49 18.31 -15.02
C PRO A 325 8.14 17.65 -16.36
N GLY A 326 7.04 18.08 -16.97
CA GLY A 326 6.57 17.57 -18.26
C GLY A 326 5.72 16.28 -18.17
N THR A 327 5.47 15.78 -16.98
CA THR A 327 4.53 14.66 -16.75
C THR A 327 3.09 15.16 -16.55
N ILE A 328 2.13 14.26 -16.58
CA ILE A 328 0.72 14.61 -16.35
C ILE A 328 0.53 14.96 -14.88
N ARG A 329 0.02 16.17 -14.63
CA ARG A 329 -0.25 16.64 -13.27
C ARG A 329 -1.28 15.73 -12.56
N GLY A 330 -0.99 15.38 -11.33
CA GLY A 330 -1.82 14.48 -10.54
C GLY A 330 -1.57 12.99 -10.81
N HIS A 331 -0.69 12.64 -11.75
CA HIS A 331 -0.18 11.27 -11.88
C HIS A 331 0.93 10.96 -10.89
N LEU A 332 1.41 11.96 -10.17
CA LEU A 332 2.44 11.85 -9.14
C LEU A 332 3.71 11.12 -9.60
N TYR A 333 4.05 11.24 -10.90
CA TYR A 333 5.26 10.60 -11.39
C TYR A 333 6.49 11.23 -10.74
N GLN A 334 7.26 10.42 -10.05
CA GLN A 334 8.52 10.79 -9.39
C GLN A 334 9.53 9.66 -9.56
N GLN A 335 10.75 9.98 -9.97
CA GLN A 335 11.80 8.99 -10.16
C GLN A 335 12.34 8.55 -8.80
N ASN A 336 12.31 7.25 -8.53
CA ASN A 336 12.97 6.69 -7.35
C ASN A 336 14.50 6.73 -7.49
N THR A 337 15.17 7.02 -6.39
CA THR A 337 16.62 7.05 -6.25
C THR A 337 17.09 6.17 -5.10
N MET A 338 18.41 6.11 -4.87
CA MET A 338 18.96 5.44 -3.67
C MET A 338 18.46 6.07 -2.36
N ARG A 339 18.08 7.34 -2.35
CA ARG A 339 17.46 8.00 -1.20
C ARG A 339 16.15 7.28 -0.81
N ASP A 340 15.31 6.98 -1.79
CA ASP A 340 14.02 6.28 -1.57
C ASP A 340 14.24 4.83 -1.12
N ALA A 341 15.24 4.15 -1.68
CA ALA A 341 15.62 2.80 -1.25
C ALA A 341 16.08 2.77 0.22
N PHE A 342 16.80 3.79 0.69
CA PHE A 342 17.18 3.91 2.10
C PHE A 342 15.97 4.22 2.99
N VAL A 343 15.02 5.05 2.55
CA VAL A 343 13.77 5.27 3.27
C VAL A 343 13.03 3.94 3.46
N ALA A 344 12.91 3.14 2.40
CA ALA A 344 12.27 1.83 2.48
C ALA A 344 13.01 0.91 3.48
N ALA A 345 14.33 0.82 3.40
CA ALA A 345 15.14 -0.02 4.29
C ALA A 345 15.04 0.41 5.77
N LEU A 346 15.07 1.72 6.04
CA LEU A 346 14.96 2.26 7.40
C LEU A 346 13.55 2.05 7.97
N SER A 347 12.50 2.30 7.19
CA SER A 347 11.11 2.06 7.60
C SER A 347 10.89 0.59 7.94
N LEU A 348 11.32 -0.34 7.08
CA LEU A 348 11.24 -1.78 7.35
C LEU A 348 11.99 -2.17 8.63
N ASN A 349 13.19 -1.61 8.87
CA ASN A 349 13.93 -1.85 10.11
C ASN A 349 13.17 -1.35 11.35
N VAL A 350 12.42 -0.25 11.23
CA VAL A 350 11.54 0.21 12.32
C VAL A 350 10.40 -0.79 12.51
N PHE A 351 9.69 -1.17 11.44
CA PHE A 351 8.56 -2.12 11.53
C PHE A 351 8.96 -3.43 12.21
N HIS A 352 10.15 -3.96 11.92
CA HIS A 352 10.68 -5.18 12.54
C HIS A 352 10.83 -5.08 14.07
N LYS A 353 10.96 -3.88 14.62
CA LYS A 353 11.04 -3.70 16.10
C LYS A 353 9.68 -3.82 16.79
N TYR A 354 8.58 -3.62 16.06
CA TYR A 354 7.22 -3.50 16.60
C TYR A 354 6.27 -4.60 16.09
N THR A 355 6.82 -5.75 15.75
CA THR A 355 6.07 -6.89 15.18
C THR A 355 5.08 -7.54 16.15
N ASP A 356 5.07 -7.13 17.40
CA ASP A 356 4.04 -7.47 18.38
C ASP A 356 2.73 -6.69 18.15
N ARG A 357 2.77 -5.59 17.39
CA ARG A 357 1.60 -4.77 17.03
C ARG A 357 1.46 -4.61 15.51
N ILE A 358 2.55 -4.44 14.78
CA ILE A 358 2.54 -4.22 13.32
C ILE A 358 2.40 -5.54 12.56
N LYS A 359 1.58 -5.48 11.52
CA LYS A 359 1.46 -6.54 10.52
C LYS A 359 1.51 -5.97 9.11
#